data_0cfda40f4b64c546b03f269bc3cb37fb
#
_entry.id   0cfda40f4b64c546b03f269bc3cb37fb
#
_cell.length_a   1.000
_cell.length_b   1.000
_cell.length_c   1.000
_cell.angle_alpha   90.00
_cell.angle_beta   90.00
_cell.angle_gamma   90.00
#
_symmetry.space_group_name_H-M   'P 1'
#
loop_
_entity.id
_entity.type
_entity.pdbx_description
1 polymer ?
#
loop_
_entity_poly.entity_id
_entity_poly.type
_entity_poly.pdbx_seq_one_letter_code
_entity_poly.pdbx_strand_id
1 'polypeptide(L)'
;ALFILLAARIQADQLRDVLLPALGFLAVLVFVARPLSVLVSTVRTSLTWRERIFLTMMAPRGIVAAAVSAIFAIRMEEEAIADADQIVPIVFLVIIGTIVVYGFFSGPAARRLGLAEAQVDGVLIAGAHAPARGIALQLKEHGIKTLLIDTDPYNVTRSISNGLQARRLSALAEDAAHDLDLRGIGRMLAFTSNDEVNALATARFARTFGRREVFQLSPGKRRSGEQAVPSEYLGRQIGIEGLTYATVDERARQGWKVRTSPVGSVLEAAVENDLFIPIIRVIDERMAFLCRNDALPVAGTVIGIAAPSFQHELVSAAPETTEPAPSQAPAP
;
A
#
# COMPACT_ATOMS: atom_id res chain seq x y z
N ALA A 1 2.42 21.20 -25.72
CA ALA A 1 2.97 22.09 -26.75
C ALA A 1 2.84 23.58 -26.33
N LEU A 2 1.66 24.11 -26.03
CA LEU A 2 1.42 25.54 -25.75
C LEU A 2 2.23 26.07 -24.56
N PHE A 3 2.29 25.32 -23.45
CA PHE A 3 3.05 25.70 -22.25
C PHE A 3 4.57 25.80 -22.54
N ILE A 4 5.10 24.89 -23.34
CA ILE A 4 6.52 24.90 -23.73
C ILE A 4 6.82 26.14 -24.60
N LEU A 5 5.95 26.46 -25.54
CA LEU A 5 6.10 27.64 -26.39
C LEU A 5 6.03 28.94 -25.61
N LEU A 6 5.09 29.04 -24.65
CA LEU A 6 4.99 30.19 -23.77
C LEU A 6 6.21 30.32 -22.84
N ALA A 7 6.66 29.20 -22.26
CA ALA A 7 7.86 29.18 -21.42
C ALA A 7 9.13 29.58 -22.18
N ALA A 8 9.25 29.17 -23.45
CA ALA A 8 10.40 29.50 -24.32
C ALA A 8 10.47 31.00 -24.69
N ARG A 9 9.39 31.76 -24.55
CA ARG A 9 9.36 33.21 -24.79
C ARG A 9 9.87 34.04 -23.61
N ILE A 10 9.91 33.47 -22.43
CA ILE A 10 10.29 34.19 -21.21
C ILE A 10 11.81 34.31 -21.14
N GLN A 11 12.31 35.53 -21.04
CA GLN A 11 13.74 35.80 -20.86
C GLN A 11 14.14 35.78 -19.38
N ALA A 12 15.34 35.33 -19.10
CA ALA A 12 15.80 35.19 -17.69
C ALA A 12 15.90 36.54 -16.96
N ASP A 13 16.18 37.62 -17.71
CA ASP A 13 16.26 38.98 -17.15
C ASP A 13 14.86 39.48 -16.70
N GLN A 14 13.82 39.23 -17.49
CA GLN A 14 12.43 39.55 -17.12
C GLN A 14 12.00 38.84 -15.83
N LEU A 15 12.45 37.60 -15.64
CA LEU A 15 12.15 36.84 -14.41
C LEU A 15 12.80 37.47 -13.17
N ARG A 16 14.00 38.05 -13.32
CA ARG A 16 14.68 38.72 -12.18
C ARG A 16 13.97 39.99 -11.75
N ASP A 17 13.51 40.78 -12.69
CA ASP A 17 12.87 42.08 -12.40
C ASP A 17 11.52 41.91 -11.71
N VAL A 18 10.79 40.84 -12.03
CA VAL A 18 9.49 40.55 -11.44
C VAL A 18 9.54 39.55 -10.25
N LEU A 19 10.74 39.08 -9.86
CA LEU A 19 10.88 38.05 -8.83
C LEU A 19 10.29 38.46 -7.49
N LEU A 20 10.59 39.67 -7.02
CA LEU A 20 10.14 40.17 -5.71
C LEU A 20 8.61 40.36 -5.66
N PRO A 21 7.99 41.07 -6.64
CA PRO A 21 6.52 41.17 -6.69
C PRO A 21 5.85 39.80 -6.89
N ALA A 22 6.41 38.89 -7.68
CA ALA A 22 5.87 37.54 -7.87
C ALA A 22 5.91 36.72 -6.57
N LEU A 23 6.99 36.79 -5.78
CA LEU A 23 7.07 36.15 -4.47
C LEU A 23 6.07 36.72 -3.46
N GLY A 24 5.88 38.05 -3.45
CA GLY A 24 4.87 38.71 -2.64
C GLY A 24 3.46 38.24 -3.01
N PHE A 25 3.15 38.22 -4.30
CA PHE A 25 1.88 37.71 -4.80
C PHE A 25 1.69 36.23 -4.48
N LEU A 26 2.71 35.39 -4.65
CA LEU A 26 2.69 33.98 -4.28
C LEU A 26 2.41 33.79 -2.79
N ALA A 27 3.06 34.58 -1.93
CA ALA A 27 2.85 34.52 -0.47
C ALA A 27 1.40 34.86 -0.09
N VAL A 28 0.85 35.96 -0.61
CA VAL A 28 -0.56 36.33 -0.37
C VAL A 28 -1.50 35.23 -0.87
N LEU A 29 -1.22 34.67 -2.02
CA LEU A 29 -2.02 33.64 -2.63
C LEU A 29 -2.02 32.33 -1.83
N VAL A 30 -0.86 31.90 -1.34
CA VAL A 30 -0.70 30.65 -0.56
C VAL A 30 -1.23 30.82 0.86
N PHE A 31 -0.91 31.93 1.53
CA PHE A 31 -1.20 32.09 2.96
C PHE A 31 -2.50 32.81 3.28
N VAL A 32 -3.06 33.56 2.33
CA VAL A 32 -4.30 34.33 2.55
C VAL A 32 -5.44 33.84 1.65
N ALA A 33 -5.27 33.94 0.35
CA ALA A 33 -6.36 33.68 -0.59
C ALA A 33 -6.82 32.22 -0.57
N ARG A 34 -5.89 31.28 -0.48
CA ARG A 34 -6.20 29.85 -0.44
C ARG A 34 -6.88 29.39 0.85
N PRO A 35 -6.34 29.67 2.06
CA PRO A 35 -7.02 29.33 3.30
C PRO A 35 -8.44 29.93 3.35
N LEU A 36 -8.60 31.18 2.96
CA LEU A 36 -9.89 31.84 2.96
C LEU A 36 -10.88 31.17 1.99
N SER A 37 -10.44 30.87 0.77
CA SER A 37 -11.25 30.17 -0.23
C SER A 37 -11.69 28.79 0.25
N VAL A 38 -10.77 27.99 0.84
CA VAL A 38 -11.09 26.67 1.36
C VAL A 38 -12.04 26.78 2.56
N LEU A 39 -11.82 27.70 3.48
CA LEU A 39 -12.70 27.90 4.63
C LEU A 39 -14.13 28.24 4.17
N VAL A 40 -14.28 29.20 3.27
CA VAL A 40 -15.60 29.60 2.75
C VAL A 40 -16.28 28.46 2.01
N SER A 41 -15.56 27.72 1.17
CA SER A 41 -16.14 26.63 0.36
C SER A 41 -16.48 25.39 1.20
N THR A 42 -15.84 25.19 2.35
CA THR A 42 -16.04 24.01 3.20
C THR A 42 -16.90 24.23 4.44
N VAL A 43 -17.50 25.41 4.61
CA VAL A 43 -18.32 25.78 5.80
C VAL A 43 -19.45 24.78 6.08
N ARG A 44 -20.08 24.23 5.03
CA ARG A 44 -21.21 23.31 5.14
C ARG A 44 -20.86 21.86 4.84
N THR A 45 -19.58 21.48 4.89
CA THR A 45 -19.12 20.13 4.62
C THR A 45 -18.77 19.40 5.93
N SER A 46 -18.85 18.08 5.92
CA SER A 46 -18.44 17.22 7.05
C SER A 46 -16.93 17.04 7.18
N LEU A 47 -16.12 17.84 6.47
CA LEU A 47 -14.66 17.75 6.49
C LEU A 47 -14.11 18.14 7.85
N THR A 48 -13.16 17.33 8.34
CA THR A 48 -12.40 17.61 9.55
C THR A 48 -11.48 18.81 9.36
N TRP A 49 -11.06 19.43 10.46
CA TRP A 49 -10.12 20.56 10.39
C TRP A 49 -8.78 20.17 9.73
N ARG A 50 -8.32 18.95 9.94
CA ARG A 50 -7.09 18.41 9.32
C ARG A 50 -7.21 18.33 7.80
N GLU A 51 -8.33 17.86 7.30
CA GLU A 51 -8.61 17.80 5.86
C GLU A 51 -8.69 19.19 5.24
N ARG A 52 -9.30 20.16 5.94
CA ARG A 52 -9.35 21.55 5.49
C ARG A 52 -7.97 22.18 5.38
N ILE A 53 -7.10 22.00 6.38
CA ILE A 53 -5.71 22.44 6.30
C ILE A 53 -5.00 21.81 5.12
N PHE A 54 -5.16 20.52 4.91
CA PHE A 54 -4.54 19.82 3.77
C PHE A 54 -5.03 20.35 2.43
N LEU A 55 -6.33 20.61 2.29
CA LEU A 55 -6.90 21.21 1.08
C LEU A 55 -6.34 22.60 0.76
N THR A 56 -5.96 23.39 1.76
CA THR A 56 -5.27 24.67 1.53
C THR A 56 -3.90 24.47 0.88
N MET A 57 -3.26 23.35 1.13
CA MET A 57 -1.95 22.98 0.58
C MET A 57 -2.05 22.29 -0.78
N MET A 58 -3.25 21.95 -1.25
CA MET A 58 -3.48 21.33 -2.57
C MET A 58 -4.14 22.32 -3.51
N ALA A 59 -3.33 23.10 -4.23
CA ALA A 59 -3.83 24.05 -5.23
C ALA A 59 -3.22 23.76 -6.61
N PRO A 60 -3.76 22.82 -7.38
CA PRO A 60 -3.29 22.60 -8.73
C PRO A 60 -3.48 23.89 -9.56
N ARG A 61 -2.40 24.40 -10.13
CA ARG A 61 -2.43 25.53 -11.06
C ARG A 61 -2.25 25.02 -12.47
N GLY A 62 -3.20 25.31 -13.31
CA GLY A 62 -3.28 24.75 -14.65
C GLY A 62 -2.69 25.64 -15.73
N ILE A 63 -2.42 25.02 -16.86
CA ILE A 63 -1.99 25.64 -18.13
C ILE A 63 -2.98 26.74 -18.58
N VAL A 64 -4.25 26.63 -18.21
CA VAL A 64 -5.29 27.60 -18.56
C VAL A 64 -4.97 29.00 -18.00
N ALA A 65 -4.46 29.08 -16.77
CA ALA A 65 -4.08 30.38 -16.19
C ALA A 65 -2.96 31.07 -17.00
N ALA A 66 -1.95 30.30 -17.46
CA ALA A 66 -0.89 30.83 -18.31
C ALA A 66 -1.41 31.27 -19.69
N ALA A 67 -2.31 30.50 -20.30
CA ALA A 67 -2.90 30.84 -21.60
C ALA A 67 -3.77 32.07 -21.52
N VAL A 68 -4.63 32.15 -20.52
CA VAL A 68 -5.51 33.31 -20.31
C VAL A 68 -4.70 34.55 -19.98
N SER A 69 -3.68 34.48 -19.11
CA SER A 69 -2.82 35.62 -18.81
C SER A 69 -2.05 36.14 -20.03
N ALA A 70 -1.62 35.24 -20.93
CA ALA A 70 -0.98 35.66 -22.18
C ALA A 70 -1.92 36.44 -23.11
N ILE A 71 -3.19 36.00 -23.19
CA ILE A 71 -4.19 36.71 -23.99
C ILE A 71 -4.48 38.10 -23.40
N PHE A 72 -4.63 38.18 -22.05
CA PHE A 72 -4.82 39.44 -21.36
C PHE A 72 -3.63 40.38 -21.52
N ALA A 73 -2.39 39.87 -21.40
CA ALA A 73 -1.19 40.68 -21.60
C ALA A 73 -1.16 41.34 -22.99
N ILE A 74 -1.45 40.56 -24.05
CA ILE A 74 -1.51 41.09 -25.43
C ILE A 74 -2.56 42.18 -25.56
N ARG A 75 -3.76 42.00 -24.99
CA ARG A 75 -4.81 43.00 -25.02
C ARG A 75 -4.44 44.30 -24.29
N MET A 76 -3.80 44.15 -23.13
CA MET A 76 -3.35 45.29 -22.34
C MET A 76 -2.19 46.06 -23.03
N GLU A 77 -1.31 45.36 -23.74
CA GLU A 77 -0.28 45.96 -24.58
C GLU A 77 -0.89 46.76 -25.74
N GLU A 78 -1.95 46.23 -26.40
CA GLU A 78 -2.68 46.93 -27.47
C GLU A 78 -3.31 48.24 -26.97
N GLU A 79 -3.74 48.28 -25.70
CA GLU A 79 -4.33 49.45 -25.03
C GLU A 79 -3.26 50.36 -24.36
N ALA A 80 -1.98 50.09 -24.58
CA ALA A 80 -0.84 50.84 -23.99
C ALA A 80 -0.89 50.96 -22.47
N ILE A 81 -1.37 49.88 -21.78
CA ILE A 81 -1.38 49.82 -20.32
C ILE A 81 0.04 49.54 -19.83
N ALA A 82 0.52 50.32 -18.87
CA ALA A 82 1.85 50.15 -18.31
C ALA A 82 2.00 48.77 -17.65
N ASP A 83 3.20 48.19 -17.73
CA ASP A 83 3.60 46.91 -17.10
C ASP A 83 2.81 45.68 -17.58
N ALA A 84 2.13 45.73 -18.70
CA ALA A 84 1.41 44.59 -19.28
C ALA A 84 2.32 43.40 -19.61
N ASP A 85 3.57 43.68 -19.96
CA ASP A 85 4.62 42.70 -20.25
C ASP A 85 5.07 41.86 -19.02
N GLN A 86 4.80 42.35 -17.81
CA GLN A 86 5.16 41.64 -16.56
C GLN A 86 4.14 40.55 -16.17
N ILE A 87 2.93 40.57 -16.71
CA ILE A 87 1.83 39.66 -16.33
C ILE A 87 2.25 38.18 -16.59
N VAL A 88 2.74 37.90 -17.79
CA VAL A 88 3.10 36.52 -18.18
C VAL A 88 4.25 35.97 -17.32
N PRO A 89 5.39 36.68 -17.14
CA PRO A 89 6.45 36.24 -16.22
C PRO A 89 5.99 36.03 -14.79
N ILE A 90 5.17 36.92 -14.21
CA ILE A 90 4.63 36.79 -12.86
C ILE A 90 3.77 35.51 -12.73
N VAL A 91 2.85 35.28 -13.67
CA VAL A 91 1.99 34.08 -13.65
C VAL A 91 2.81 32.80 -13.76
N PHE A 92 3.85 32.79 -14.61
CA PHE A 92 4.78 31.66 -14.70
C PHE A 92 5.54 31.39 -13.40
N LEU A 93 6.09 32.41 -12.76
CA LEU A 93 6.75 32.28 -11.46
C LEU A 93 5.80 31.75 -10.38
N VAL A 94 4.55 32.20 -10.37
CA VAL A 94 3.51 31.71 -9.45
C VAL A 94 3.16 30.24 -9.73
N ILE A 95 3.07 29.83 -11.00
CA ILE A 95 2.81 28.43 -11.37
C ILE A 95 3.98 27.55 -10.88
N ILE A 96 5.23 27.90 -11.24
CA ILE A 96 6.42 27.16 -10.84
C ILE A 96 6.54 27.13 -9.31
N GLY A 97 6.40 28.29 -8.64
CA GLY A 97 6.48 28.41 -7.20
C GLY A 97 5.43 27.54 -6.47
N THR A 98 4.19 27.52 -6.95
CA THR A 98 3.15 26.66 -6.38
C THR A 98 3.44 25.18 -6.60
N ILE A 99 3.93 24.78 -7.78
CA ILE A 99 4.32 23.37 -8.04
C ILE A 99 5.43 22.94 -7.09
N VAL A 100 6.45 23.78 -6.92
CA VAL A 100 7.56 23.49 -6.00
C VAL A 100 7.08 23.40 -4.56
N VAL A 101 6.36 24.42 -4.06
CA VAL A 101 5.85 24.44 -2.68
C VAL A 101 4.96 23.23 -2.40
N TYR A 102 3.97 22.99 -3.23
CA TYR A 102 3.03 21.90 -3.00
C TYR A 102 3.65 20.53 -3.26
N GLY A 103 4.54 20.40 -4.24
CA GLY A 103 5.25 19.16 -4.53
C GLY A 103 6.11 18.70 -3.36
N PHE A 104 6.86 19.60 -2.74
CA PHE A 104 7.72 19.27 -1.61
C PHE A 104 6.96 19.11 -0.28
N PHE A 105 5.94 19.91 -0.03
CA PHE A 105 5.28 19.98 1.29
C PHE A 105 4.03 19.13 1.42
N SER A 106 3.35 18.73 0.34
CA SER A 106 2.09 17.97 0.43
C SER A 106 2.26 16.60 1.08
N GLY A 107 3.29 15.84 0.74
CA GLY A 107 3.55 14.52 1.30
C GLY A 107 3.85 14.56 2.81
N PRO A 108 4.84 15.35 3.28
CA PRO A 108 5.10 15.55 4.70
C PRO A 108 3.89 16.10 5.48
N ALA A 109 3.14 17.02 4.89
CA ALA A 109 1.94 17.58 5.51
C ALA A 109 0.84 16.53 5.69
N ALA A 110 0.57 15.70 4.66
CA ALA A 110 -0.40 14.61 4.76
C ALA A 110 -0.05 13.64 5.88
N ARG A 111 1.24 13.29 6.01
CA ARG A 111 1.73 12.42 7.11
C ARG A 111 1.56 13.06 8.48
N ARG A 112 1.95 14.34 8.66
CA ARG A 112 1.83 15.06 9.95
C ARG A 112 0.38 15.30 10.37
N LEU A 113 -0.52 15.48 9.42
CA LEU A 113 -1.94 15.67 9.67
C LEU A 113 -2.67 14.33 9.91
N GLY A 114 -2.00 13.19 9.75
CA GLY A 114 -2.59 11.86 9.85
C GLY A 114 -3.59 11.55 8.73
N LEU A 115 -3.45 12.23 7.58
CA LEU A 115 -4.27 12.03 6.39
C LEU A 115 -3.60 11.09 5.37
N ALA A 116 -2.28 10.95 5.43
CA ALA A 116 -1.60 9.87 4.76
C ALA A 116 -1.75 8.63 5.64
N GLU A 117 -2.38 7.60 5.13
CA GLU A 117 -2.33 6.29 5.80
C GLU A 117 -0.85 5.93 5.99
N ALA A 118 -0.44 5.84 7.25
CA ALA A 118 0.97 5.70 7.62
C ALA A 118 1.59 4.40 7.06
N GLN A 119 0.75 3.41 6.74
CA GLN A 119 1.16 2.14 6.15
C GLN A 119 0.02 1.55 5.32
N VAL A 120 0.27 1.41 4.02
CA VAL A 120 -0.57 0.65 3.09
C VAL A 120 -0.07 -0.81 3.11
N ASP A 121 0.17 -1.34 4.31
CA ASP A 121 0.72 -2.70 4.50
C ASP A 121 -0.35 -3.78 4.64
N GLY A 122 -1.63 -3.39 4.59
CA GLY A 122 -2.74 -4.34 4.64
C GLY A 122 -2.84 -5.22 3.39
N VAL A 123 -3.53 -6.34 3.53
CA VAL A 123 -3.65 -7.38 2.49
C VAL A 123 -5.10 -7.70 2.19
N LEU A 124 -5.45 -7.67 0.90
CA LEU A 124 -6.66 -8.28 0.36
C LEU A 124 -6.35 -9.75 0.04
N ILE A 125 -7.08 -10.68 0.63
CA ILE A 125 -6.94 -12.11 0.37
C ILE A 125 -8.16 -12.60 -0.41
N ALA A 126 -7.95 -13.04 -1.64
CA ALA A 126 -8.98 -13.71 -2.43
C ALA A 126 -8.97 -15.21 -2.10
N GLY A 127 -10.03 -15.67 -1.45
CA GLY A 127 -10.16 -16.97 -0.80
C GLY A 127 -10.25 -16.81 0.72
N ALA A 128 -11.23 -17.47 1.35
CA ALA A 128 -11.46 -17.37 2.78
C ALA A 128 -11.55 -18.76 3.47
N HIS A 129 -10.94 -19.78 2.84
CA HIS A 129 -10.81 -21.13 3.40
C HIS A 129 -9.87 -21.17 4.63
N ALA A 130 -9.79 -22.31 5.30
CA ALA A 130 -9.10 -22.42 6.60
C ALA A 130 -7.65 -21.91 6.60
N PRO A 131 -6.75 -22.27 5.67
CA PRO A 131 -5.40 -21.71 5.62
C PRO A 131 -5.37 -20.19 5.38
N ALA A 132 -6.22 -19.65 4.50
CA ALA A 132 -6.32 -18.21 4.26
C ALA A 132 -6.75 -17.45 5.52
N ARG A 133 -7.75 -17.98 6.24
CA ARG A 133 -8.15 -17.43 7.56
C ARG A 133 -7.02 -17.50 8.58
N GLY A 134 -6.25 -18.58 8.58
CA GLY A 134 -5.07 -18.71 9.45
C GLY A 134 -4.05 -17.61 9.21
N ILE A 135 -3.73 -17.32 7.95
CA ILE A 135 -2.83 -16.21 7.57
C ILE A 135 -3.42 -14.88 8.02
N ALA A 136 -4.72 -14.62 7.76
CA ALA A 136 -5.36 -13.38 8.14
C ALA A 136 -5.39 -13.16 9.66
N LEU A 137 -5.58 -14.22 10.46
CA LEU A 137 -5.53 -14.15 11.91
C LEU A 137 -4.14 -13.77 12.42
N GLN A 138 -3.10 -14.43 11.89
CA GLN A 138 -1.72 -14.11 12.28
C GLN A 138 -1.33 -12.68 11.88
N LEU A 139 -1.72 -12.21 10.70
CA LEU A 139 -1.50 -10.83 10.29
C LEU A 139 -2.22 -9.83 11.21
N LYS A 140 -3.46 -10.13 11.60
CA LYS A 140 -4.24 -9.31 12.54
C LYS A 140 -3.57 -9.21 13.91
N GLU A 141 -3.00 -10.28 14.44
CA GLU A 141 -2.24 -10.30 15.70
C GLU A 141 -1.01 -9.37 15.64
N HIS A 142 -0.45 -9.15 14.44
CA HIS A 142 0.65 -8.22 14.20
C HIS A 142 0.18 -6.81 13.78
N GLY A 143 -1.09 -6.46 13.99
CA GLY A 143 -1.63 -5.13 13.67
C GLY A 143 -1.84 -4.84 12.17
N ILE A 144 -1.66 -5.84 11.31
CA ILE A 144 -1.78 -5.69 9.85
C ILE A 144 -3.25 -5.87 9.43
N LYS A 145 -3.78 -4.86 8.73
CA LYS A 145 -5.17 -4.89 8.23
C LYS A 145 -5.34 -5.98 7.16
N THR A 146 -6.37 -6.81 7.32
CA THR A 146 -6.71 -7.86 6.36
C THR A 146 -8.17 -7.78 5.94
N LEU A 147 -8.44 -8.01 4.67
CA LEU A 147 -9.78 -8.16 4.12
C LEU A 147 -9.82 -9.45 3.29
N LEU A 148 -10.74 -10.35 3.62
CA LEU A 148 -10.95 -11.57 2.85
C LEU A 148 -12.15 -11.40 1.92
N ILE A 149 -12.04 -11.95 0.72
CA ILE A 149 -13.17 -12.08 -0.21
C ILE A 149 -13.31 -13.52 -0.66
N ASP A 150 -14.53 -14.02 -0.69
CA ASP A 150 -14.86 -15.37 -1.16
C ASP A 150 -16.27 -15.39 -1.75
N THR A 151 -16.51 -16.26 -2.68
CA THR A 151 -17.86 -16.50 -3.25
C THR A 151 -18.70 -17.41 -2.35
N ASP A 152 -18.05 -18.26 -1.55
CA ASP A 152 -18.71 -19.20 -0.64
C ASP A 152 -19.16 -18.47 0.65
N PRO A 153 -20.48 -18.43 0.92
CA PRO A 153 -21.03 -17.80 2.12
C PRO A 153 -20.57 -18.48 3.42
N TYR A 154 -20.29 -19.78 3.39
CA TYR A 154 -19.78 -20.51 4.56
C TYR A 154 -18.40 -20.00 4.98
N ASN A 155 -17.49 -19.86 4.04
CA ASN A 155 -16.16 -19.32 4.29
C ASN A 155 -16.19 -17.88 4.81
N VAL A 156 -17.06 -17.04 4.25
CA VAL A 156 -17.25 -15.65 4.68
C VAL A 156 -17.78 -15.59 6.11
N THR A 157 -18.86 -16.32 6.40
CA THR A 157 -19.46 -16.36 7.75
C THR A 157 -18.45 -16.85 8.77
N ARG A 158 -17.71 -17.90 8.45
CA ARG A 158 -16.67 -18.45 9.33
C ARG A 158 -15.54 -17.45 9.60
N SER A 159 -15.17 -16.65 8.60
CA SER A 159 -14.16 -15.59 8.75
C SER A 159 -14.65 -14.48 9.69
N ILE A 160 -15.89 -14.05 9.52
CA ILE A 160 -16.52 -13.04 10.38
C ILE A 160 -16.64 -13.55 11.82
N SER A 161 -17.04 -14.81 12.02
CA SER A 161 -17.12 -15.44 13.36
C SER A 161 -15.75 -15.50 14.05
N ASN A 162 -14.65 -15.54 13.29
CA ASN A 162 -13.29 -15.47 13.82
C ASN A 162 -12.81 -14.01 14.02
N GLY A 163 -13.70 -13.03 13.88
CA GLY A 163 -13.37 -11.60 14.04
C GLY A 163 -12.55 -11.01 12.91
N LEU A 164 -12.54 -11.63 11.74
CA LEU A 164 -11.89 -11.12 10.53
C LEU A 164 -12.87 -10.29 9.70
N GLN A 165 -12.34 -9.31 8.96
CA GLN A 165 -13.11 -8.61 7.94
C GLN A 165 -13.22 -9.50 6.70
N ALA A 166 -14.45 -9.85 6.31
CA ALA A 166 -14.69 -10.66 5.12
C ALA A 166 -15.95 -10.19 4.38
N ARG A 167 -15.93 -10.34 3.05
CA ARG A 167 -17.06 -10.01 2.18
C ARG A 167 -17.32 -11.13 1.17
N ARG A 168 -18.60 -11.38 0.91
CA ARG A 168 -19.01 -12.28 -0.16
C ARG A 168 -18.91 -11.52 -1.48
N LEU A 169 -17.82 -11.76 -2.21
CA LEU A 169 -17.53 -11.11 -3.48
C LEU A 169 -16.61 -12.00 -4.32
N SER A 170 -16.84 -12.04 -5.63
CA SER A 170 -15.89 -12.64 -6.56
C SER A 170 -14.73 -11.68 -6.83
N ALA A 171 -13.49 -12.17 -6.75
CA ALA A 171 -12.32 -11.40 -7.15
C ALA A 171 -12.35 -10.99 -8.65
N LEU A 172 -13.20 -11.63 -9.43
CA LEU A 172 -13.40 -11.37 -10.87
C LEU A 172 -14.60 -10.46 -11.15
N ALA A 173 -15.35 -9.99 -10.14
CA ALA A 173 -16.46 -9.05 -10.35
C ALA A 173 -15.97 -7.75 -10.98
N GLU A 174 -16.78 -7.15 -11.87
CA GLU A 174 -16.37 -6.01 -12.70
C GLU A 174 -15.90 -4.81 -11.86
N ASP A 175 -16.60 -4.52 -10.78
CA ASP A 175 -16.32 -3.40 -9.87
C ASP A 175 -15.70 -3.84 -8.53
N ALA A 176 -15.11 -5.05 -8.46
CA ALA A 176 -14.59 -5.60 -7.21
C ALA A 176 -13.67 -4.63 -6.43
N ALA A 177 -12.82 -3.87 -7.13
CA ALA A 177 -11.93 -2.91 -6.49
C ALA A 177 -12.66 -1.63 -5.99
N HIS A 178 -13.81 -1.28 -6.59
CA HIS A 178 -14.61 -0.12 -6.18
C HIS A 178 -15.58 -0.45 -5.04
N ASP A 179 -16.08 -1.70 -5.01
CA ASP A 179 -17.02 -2.15 -3.99
C ASP A 179 -16.38 -2.43 -2.64
N LEU A 180 -15.05 -2.54 -2.60
CA LEU A 180 -14.28 -2.85 -1.41
C LEU A 180 -13.70 -1.58 -0.77
N ASP A 181 -13.76 -1.51 0.57
CA ASP A 181 -12.98 -0.52 1.32
C ASP A 181 -11.52 -0.94 1.41
N LEU A 182 -10.74 -0.52 0.42
CA LEU A 182 -9.32 -0.84 0.31
C LEU A 182 -8.40 0.14 1.04
N ARG A 183 -8.95 1.04 1.88
CA ARG A 183 -8.12 1.97 2.68
C ARG A 183 -7.20 1.18 3.60
N GLY A 184 -5.89 1.50 3.56
CA GLY A 184 -4.86 0.79 4.33
C GLY A 184 -4.47 -0.58 3.76
N ILE A 185 -5.05 -1.00 2.61
CA ILE A 185 -4.70 -2.24 1.93
C ILE A 185 -3.89 -1.90 0.68
N GLY A 186 -2.65 -2.37 0.63
CA GLY A 186 -1.72 -2.12 -0.47
C GLY A 186 -1.29 -3.35 -1.23
N ARG A 187 -1.71 -4.53 -0.79
CA ARG A 187 -1.30 -5.79 -1.39
C ARG A 187 -2.47 -6.72 -1.61
N MET A 188 -2.34 -7.64 -2.55
CA MET A 188 -3.31 -8.71 -2.77
C MET A 188 -2.62 -10.06 -2.80
N LEU A 189 -3.25 -11.03 -2.13
CA LEU A 189 -2.93 -12.44 -2.23
C LEU A 189 -4.10 -13.20 -2.86
N ALA A 190 -3.90 -13.76 -4.04
CA ALA A 190 -4.84 -14.69 -4.66
C ALA A 190 -4.57 -16.11 -4.14
N PHE A 191 -5.51 -16.61 -3.34
CA PHE A 191 -5.37 -17.85 -2.60
C PHE A 191 -6.65 -18.69 -2.71
N THR A 192 -7.11 -18.92 -3.95
CA THR A 192 -8.25 -19.79 -4.23
C THR A 192 -7.78 -21.15 -4.76
N SER A 193 -8.68 -22.12 -4.79
CA SER A 193 -8.42 -23.46 -5.35
C SER A 193 -8.33 -23.49 -6.88
N ASN A 194 -8.61 -22.38 -7.56
CA ASN A 194 -8.62 -22.28 -9.01
C ASN A 194 -7.51 -21.35 -9.50
N ASP A 195 -6.55 -21.92 -10.24
CA ASP A 195 -5.37 -21.20 -10.72
C ASP A 195 -5.71 -20.12 -11.75
N GLU A 196 -6.73 -20.33 -12.59
CA GLU A 196 -7.19 -19.33 -13.55
C GLU A 196 -7.82 -18.12 -12.84
N VAL A 197 -8.62 -18.38 -11.80
CA VAL A 197 -9.19 -17.32 -10.95
C VAL A 197 -8.07 -16.54 -10.26
N ASN A 198 -7.05 -17.21 -9.73
CA ASN A 198 -5.92 -16.57 -9.10
C ASN A 198 -5.15 -15.67 -10.09
N ALA A 199 -4.86 -16.15 -11.29
CA ALA A 199 -4.16 -15.39 -12.32
C ALA A 199 -4.97 -14.17 -12.80
N LEU A 200 -6.26 -14.36 -13.08
CA LEU A 200 -7.12 -13.26 -13.51
C LEU A 200 -7.33 -12.22 -12.40
N ALA A 201 -7.47 -12.65 -11.15
CA ALA A 201 -7.58 -11.76 -10.01
C ALA A 201 -6.31 -10.93 -9.84
N THR A 202 -5.11 -11.55 -9.90
CA THR A 202 -3.85 -10.81 -9.80
C THR A 202 -3.66 -9.85 -10.97
N ALA A 203 -3.98 -10.24 -12.20
CA ALA A 203 -3.93 -9.35 -13.37
C ALA A 203 -4.87 -8.14 -13.23
N ARG A 204 -6.06 -8.34 -12.67
CA ARG A 204 -7.04 -7.28 -12.42
C ARG A 204 -6.57 -6.32 -11.35
N PHE A 205 -6.25 -6.83 -10.17
CA PHE A 205 -5.82 -6.01 -9.04
C PHE A 205 -4.42 -5.41 -9.19
N ALA A 206 -3.63 -5.87 -10.17
CA ALA A 206 -2.39 -5.22 -10.55
C ALA A 206 -2.59 -3.78 -11.04
N ARG A 207 -3.79 -3.41 -11.52
CA ARG A 207 -4.15 -2.03 -11.87
C ARG A 207 -4.34 -1.14 -10.63
N THR A 208 -4.78 -1.73 -9.52
CA THR A 208 -5.04 -1.03 -8.25
C THR A 208 -3.80 -0.96 -7.37
N PHE A 209 -3.11 -2.09 -7.18
CA PHE A 209 -1.97 -2.19 -6.25
C PHE A 209 -0.60 -2.13 -6.94
N GLY A 210 -0.55 -2.28 -8.26
CA GLY A 210 0.70 -2.46 -9.00
C GLY A 210 1.14 -3.93 -9.08
N ARG A 211 1.88 -4.28 -10.14
CA ARG A 211 2.30 -5.67 -10.41
C ARG A 211 3.22 -6.27 -9.35
N ARG A 212 3.93 -5.43 -8.60
CA ARG A 212 4.84 -5.86 -7.53
C ARG A 212 4.13 -6.26 -6.24
N GLU A 213 2.90 -5.80 -6.05
CA GLU A 213 2.12 -5.96 -4.82
C GLU A 213 0.96 -6.96 -4.99
N VAL A 214 0.96 -7.74 -6.09
CA VAL A 214 -0.01 -8.82 -6.31
C VAL A 214 0.67 -10.17 -6.29
N PHE A 215 0.16 -11.06 -5.44
CA PHE A 215 0.76 -12.34 -5.10
C PHE A 215 -0.23 -13.47 -5.30
N GLN A 216 0.28 -14.67 -5.56
CA GLN A 216 -0.52 -15.89 -5.68
C GLN A 216 0.27 -17.14 -5.29
N LEU A 217 -0.41 -18.25 -5.10
CA LEU A 217 0.22 -19.57 -5.04
C LEU A 217 0.78 -19.96 -6.42
N SER A 218 1.74 -20.87 -6.42
CA SER A 218 2.19 -21.50 -7.66
C SER A 218 1.04 -22.28 -8.30
N PRO A 219 0.83 -22.17 -9.62
CA PRO A 219 -0.17 -22.98 -10.28
C PRO A 219 0.18 -24.47 -10.19
N GLY A 220 -0.85 -25.31 -10.06
CA GLY A 220 -0.71 -26.76 -9.99
C GLY A 220 -0.16 -27.38 -11.27
N LYS A 221 0.30 -28.63 -11.18
CA LYS A 221 0.68 -29.42 -12.37
C LYS A 221 -0.59 -29.69 -13.19
N ARG A 222 -0.58 -29.26 -14.44
CA ARG A 222 -1.70 -29.45 -15.36
C ARG A 222 -1.78 -30.86 -15.92
N ARG A 223 -3.00 -31.25 -16.28
CA ARG A 223 -3.23 -32.44 -17.07
C ARG A 223 -2.78 -32.20 -18.51
N SER A 224 -2.35 -33.25 -19.18
CA SER A 224 -1.93 -33.18 -20.59
C SER A 224 -3.09 -32.65 -21.47
N GLY A 225 -2.83 -31.53 -22.18
CA GLY A 225 -3.82 -30.89 -23.07
C GLY A 225 -4.38 -29.54 -22.56
N GLU A 226 -4.19 -29.16 -21.29
CA GLU A 226 -4.61 -27.83 -20.79
C GLU A 226 -3.58 -26.76 -21.14
N GLN A 227 -4.03 -25.61 -21.67
CA GLN A 227 -3.14 -24.47 -21.95
C GLN A 227 -2.67 -23.82 -20.64
N ALA A 228 -1.37 -23.55 -20.56
CA ALA A 228 -0.80 -22.86 -19.41
C ALA A 228 -1.29 -21.40 -19.35
N VAL A 229 -1.62 -20.91 -18.16
CA VAL A 229 -1.81 -19.47 -17.98
C VAL A 229 -0.50 -18.77 -18.36
N PRO A 230 -0.51 -17.84 -19.32
CA PRO A 230 0.71 -17.13 -19.69
C PRO A 230 1.34 -16.44 -18.48
N SER A 231 2.67 -16.50 -18.39
CA SER A 231 3.42 -15.95 -17.22
C SER A 231 3.18 -14.45 -17.00
N GLU A 232 2.77 -13.73 -18.03
CA GLU A 232 2.42 -12.31 -17.96
C GLU A 232 1.17 -12.01 -17.11
N TYR A 233 0.28 -12.98 -16.92
CA TYR A 233 -0.91 -12.86 -16.07
C TYR A 233 -0.68 -13.38 -14.65
N LEU A 234 0.44 -14.05 -14.39
CA LEU A 234 0.74 -14.57 -13.07
C LEU A 234 1.21 -13.43 -12.14
N GLY A 235 0.65 -13.41 -10.93
CA GLY A 235 1.20 -12.64 -9.82
C GLY A 235 2.53 -13.22 -9.34
N ARG A 236 3.20 -12.54 -8.41
CA ARG A 236 4.39 -13.08 -7.76
C ARG A 236 4.02 -14.31 -6.95
N GLN A 237 4.76 -15.40 -7.15
CA GLN A 237 4.49 -16.66 -6.46
C GLN A 237 5.10 -16.64 -5.07
N ILE A 238 4.27 -16.94 -4.05
CA ILE A 238 4.67 -16.97 -2.64
C ILE A 238 5.15 -18.33 -2.18
N GLY A 239 5.93 -18.34 -1.10
CA GLY A 239 6.42 -19.54 -0.43
C GLY A 239 7.52 -20.24 -1.20
N ILE A 240 7.68 -21.54 -0.94
CA ILE A 240 8.65 -22.41 -1.59
C ILE A 240 8.26 -22.74 -3.03
N GLU A 241 9.22 -23.25 -3.80
CA GLU A 241 8.96 -23.71 -5.16
C GLU A 241 7.86 -24.77 -5.20
N GLY A 242 6.86 -24.54 -6.08
CA GLY A 242 5.76 -25.48 -6.25
C GLY A 242 4.73 -25.48 -5.12
N LEU A 243 4.66 -24.46 -4.27
CA LEU A 243 3.60 -24.33 -3.28
C LEU A 243 2.28 -24.04 -3.97
N THR A 244 1.52 -25.10 -4.22
CA THR A 244 0.20 -25.06 -4.86
C THR A 244 -0.92 -25.07 -3.82
N TYR A 245 -2.13 -24.70 -4.24
CA TYR A 245 -3.32 -24.88 -3.38
C TYR A 245 -3.50 -26.32 -2.93
N ALA A 246 -3.31 -27.29 -3.83
CA ALA A 246 -3.44 -28.71 -3.53
C ALA A 246 -2.44 -29.16 -2.43
N THR A 247 -1.21 -28.66 -2.48
CA THR A 247 -0.20 -28.93 -1.43
C THR A 247 -0.62 -28.35 -0.08
N VAL A 248 -1.13 -27.10 -0.08
CA VAL A 248 -1.59 -26.44 1.14
C VAL A 248 -2.80 -27.17 1.75
N ASP A 249 -3.76 -27.54 0.92
CA ASP A 249 -4.98 -28.24 1.34
C ASP A 249 -4.67 -29.64 1.89
N GLU A 250 -3.78 -30.39 1.23
CA GLU A 250 -3.31 -31.70 1.72
C GLU A 250 -2.62 -31.60 3.06
N ARG A 251 -1.69 -30.62 3.23
CA ARG A 251 -1.02 -30.39 4.51
C ARG A 251 -2.00 -29.95 5.60
N ALA A 252 -3.01 -29.12 5.26
CA ALA A 252 -4.06 -28.74 6.18
C ALA A 252 -4.87 -29.96 6.67
N ARG A 253 -5.19 -30.92 5.79
CA ARG A 253 -5.85 -32.20 6.19
C ARG A 253 -4.96 -33.07 7.07
N GLN A 254 -3.66 -32.99 6.90
CA GLN A 254 -2.66 -33.66 7.75
C GLN A 254 -2.45 -32.94 9.10
N GLY A 255 -3.23 -31.89 9.40
CA GLY A 255 -3.18 -31.15 10.65
C GLY A 255 -2.17 -30.01 10.70
N TRP A 256 -1.56 -29.65 9.58
CA TRP A 256 -0.72 -28.47 9.50
C TRP A 256 -1.56 -27.20 9.71
N LYS A 257 -0.97 -26.23 10.40
CA LYS A 257 -1.64 -24.96 10.74
C LYS A 257 -0.75 -23.77 10.40
N VAL A 258 -1.38 -22.63 10.17
CA VAL A 258 -0.65 -21.37 10.05
C VAL A 258 -0.10 -21.00 11.43
N ARG A 259 1.18 -20.75 11.50
CA ARG A 259 1.94 -20.43 12.72
C ARG A 259 2.91 -19.30 12.46
N THR A 260 3.34 -18.71 13.53
CA THR A 260 4.37 -17.66 13.56
C THR A 260 5.60 -18.20 14.26
N SER A 261 6.77 -17.92 13.69
CA SER A 261 8.08 -18.28 14.29
C SER A 261 9.00 -17.07 14.23
N PRO A 262 9.76 -16.80 15.30
CA PRO A 262 10.86 -15.83 15.21
C PRO A 262 11.94 -16.38 14.26
N VAL A 263 12.65 -15.46 13.61
CA VAL A 263 13.79 -15.82 12.77
C VAL A 263 14.93 -16.32 13.67
N GLY A 264 15.54 -17.45 13.30
CA GLY A 264 16.64 -18.06 14.03
C GLY A 264 16.87 -19.52 13.63
N SER A 265 17.79 -20.18 14.29
CA SER A 265 18.22 -21.54 13.98
C SER A 265 17.09 -22.58 14.01
N VAL A 266 16.10 -22.40 14.88
CA VAL A 266 14.92 -23.29 14.96
C VAL A 266 14.07 -23.19 13.69
N LEU A 267 13.86 -21.98 13.18
CA LEU A 267 13.13 -21.78 11.93
C LEU A 267 13.92 -22.33 10.74
N GLU A 268 15.22 -22.09 10.69
CA GLU A 268 16.10 -22.60 9.64
C GLU A 268 16.07 -24.13 9.59
N ALA A 269 16.26 -24.79 10.71
CA ALA A 269 16.18 -26.24 10.82
C ALA A 269 14.78 -26.78 10.44
N ALA A 270 13.71 -26.09 10.84
CA ALA A 270 12.36 -26.50 10.51
C ALA A 270 12.04 -26.37 9.01
N VAL A 271 12.60 -25.37 8.34
CA VAL A 271 12.47 -25.20 6.88
C VAL A 271 13.28 -26.26 6.14
N GLU A 272 14.52 -26.54 6.58
CA GLU A 272 15.37 -27.58 5.99
C GLU A 272 14.76 -28.99 6.13
N ASN A 273 14.08 -29.26 7.25
CA ASN A 273 13.42 -30.55 7.50
C ASN A 273 11.97 -30.62 6.98
N ASP A 274 11.54 -29.68 6.17
CA ASP A 274 10.16 -29.58 5.61
C ASP A 274 9.06 -29.60 6.69
N LEU A 275 9.32 -29.00 7.85
CA LEU A 275 8.37 -28.85 8.96
C LEU A 275 7.70 -27.49 8.99
N PHE A 276 8.23 -26.52 8.25
CA PHE A 276 7.71 -25.17 8.17
C PHE A 276 7.87 -24.59 6.75
N ILE A 277 6.77 -24.05 6.20
CA ILE A 277 6.77 -23.35 4.91
C ILE A 277 6.63 -21.87 5.16
N PRO A 278 7.68 -21.08 4.95
CA PRO A 278 7.63 -19.62 5.14
C PRO A 278 6.81 -18.95 4.04
N ILE A 279 5.94 -18.01 4.42
CA ILE A 279 5.06 -17.30 3.47
C ILE A 279 5.21 -15.79 3.60
N ILE A 280 5.24 -15.25 4.81
CA ILE A 280 5.25 -13.83 5.10
C ILE A 280 6.29 -13.53 6.16
N ARG A 281 7.06 -12.47 5.96
CA ARG A 281 7.93 -11.87 6.97
C ARG A 281 7.25 -10.64 7.57
N VAL A 282 7.35 -10.48 8.89
CA VAL A 282 6.88 -9.31 9.62
C VAL A 282 8.02 -8.71 10.43
N ILE A 283 8.24 -7.39 10.28
CA ILE A 283 9.19 -6.60 11.06
C ILE A 283 8.54 -5.26 11.38
N ASP A 284 8.45 -4.86 12.63
CA ASP A 284 7.91 -3.57 13.09
C ASP A 284 6.59 -3.20 12.39
N GLU A 285 5.60 -4.10 12.45
CA GLU A 285 4.28 -3.97 11.81
C GLU A 285 4.30 -3.88 10.28
N ARG A 286 5.46 -4.04 9.65
CA ARG A 286 5.60 -4.13 8.19
C ARG A 286 5.68 -5.57 7.75
N MET A 287 4.91 -5.89 6.72
CA MET A 287 4.94 -7.22 6.14
C MET A 287 5.57 -7.25 4.74
N ALA A 288 6.16 -8.38 4.39
CA ALA A 288 6.54 -8.71 3.03
C ALA A 288 6.26 -10.19 2.76
N PHE A 289 5.68 -10.47 1.59
CA PHE A 289 5.57 -11.86 1.14
C PHE A 289 6.94 -12.41 0.77
N LEU A 290 7.23 -13.61 1.23
CA LEU A 290 8.40 -14.36 0.81
C LEU A 290 8.06 -15.09 -0.48
N CYS A 291 8.81 -14.80 -1.53
CA CYS A 291 8.61 -15.37 -2.84
C CYS A 291 9.58 -16.54 -3.08
N ARG A 292 9.31 -17.31 -4.09
CA ARG A 292 9.98 -18.58 -4.46
C ARG A 292 11.52 -18.59 -4.32
N ASN A 293 12.18 -17.49 -4.62
CA ASN A 293 13.66 -17.44 -4.61
C ASN A 293 14.20 -16.52 -3.50
N ASP A 294 13.35 -16.06 -2.59
CA ASP A 294 13.80 -15.22 -1.50
C ASP A 294 14.51 -16.08 -0.45
N ALA A 295 15.66 -15.60 0.04
CA ALA A 295 16.32 -16.19 1.19
C ALA A 295 15.46 -16.00 2.45
N LEU A 296 15.66 -16.89 3.43
CA LEU A 296 15.06 -16.68 4.76
C LEU A 296 15.52 -15.31 5.32
N PRO A 297 14.62 -14.56 5.96
CA PRO A 297 14.98 -13.28 6.54
C PRO A 297 15.99 -13.46 7.69
N VAL A 298 16.85 -12.45 7.88
CA VAL A 298 17.85 -12.44 8.97
C VAL A 298 17.28 -11.91 10.28
N ALA A 299 16.07 -11.30 10.27
CA ALA A 299 15.45 -10.74 11.47
C ALA A 299 13.93 -10.68 11.34
N GLY A 300 13.24 -10.53 12.46
CA GLY A 300 11.79 -10.40 12.55
C GLY A 300 11.08 -11.72 12.83
N THR A 301 9.84 -11.79 12.40
CA THR A 301 8.95 -12.93 12.59
C THR A 301 8.48 -13.44 11.23
N VAL A 302 8.37 -14.75 11.08
CA VAL A 302 7.87 -15.37 9.85
C VAL A 302 6.55 -16.07 10.14
N ILE A 303 5.54 -15.75 9.34
CA ILE A 303 4.27 -16.45 9.29
C ILE A 303 4.35 -17.49 8.18
N GLY A 304 4.01 -18.72 8.49
CA GLY A 304 4.07 -19.83 7.56
C GLY A 304 3.10 -20.95 7.92
N ILE A 305 3.15 -22.02 7.15
CA ILE A 305 2.37 -23.24 7.37
C ILE A 305 3.29 -24.26 8.04
N ALA A 306 2.95 -24.68 9.25
CA ALA A 306 3.78 -25.52 10.12
C ALA A 306 3.15 -26.89 10.34
N ALA A 307 4.00 -27.92 10.37
CA ALA A 307 3.65 -29.27 10.75
C ALA A 307 3.17 -29.34 12.22
N PRO A 308 2.34 -30.33 12.58
CA PRO A 308 1.94 -30.53 13.99
C PRO A 308 3.13 -30.72 14.95
N SER A 309 4.21 -31.36 14.50
CA SER A 309 5.43 -31.59 15.28
C SER A 309 6.22 -30.31 15.57
N PHE A 310 6.13 -29.28 14.73
CA PHE A 310 6.85 -28.01 14.89
C PHE A 310 6.55 -27.30 16.21
N GLN A 311 5.37 -27.50 16.79
CA GLN A 311 4.98 -26.90 18.07
C GLN A 311 5.82 -27.48 19.24
N HIS A 312 6.28 -28.70 19.14
CA HIS A 312 7.10 -29.35 20.15
C HIS A 312 8.55 -28.81 20.14
N GLU A 313 9.07 -28.47 18.96
CA GLU A 313 10.42 -27.89 18.82
C GLU A 313 10.51 -26.47 19.38
N LEU A 314 9.48 -25.64 19.21
CA LEU A 314 9.43 -24.29 19.79
C LEU A 314 9.43 -24.31 21.32
N VAL A 315 8.77 -25.29 21.94
CA VAL A 315 8.74 -25.44 23.40
C VAL A 315 10.07 -25.98 23.91
N SER A 316 10.71 -26.88 23.19
CA SER A 316 12.03 -27.46 23.54
C SER A 316 13.20 -26.49 23.38
N ALA A 317 13.06 -25.49 22.50
CA ALA A 317 14.07 -24.45 22.25
C ALA A 317 13.92 -23.19 23.11
N ALA A 318 12.86 -23.08 23.91
CA ALA A 318 12.74 -22.00 24.88
C ALA A 318 13.87 -22.14 25.92
N PRO A 319 14.69 -21.09 26.19
CA PRO A 319 15.71 -21.17 27.21
C PRO A 319 15.05 -21.55 28.55
N GLU A 320 15.54 -22.62 29.18
CA GLU A 320 15.17 -22.92 30.56
C GLU A 320 15.38 -21.63 31.37
N THR A 321 14.31 -21.09 31.88
CA THR A 321 14.36 -20.02 32.88
C THR A 321 15.08 -20.61 34.08
N THR A 322 16.38 -20.35 34.19
CA THR A 322 17.15 -20.60 35.37
C THR A 322 16.49 -19.85 36.51
N GLU A 323 15.72 -20.58 37.34
CA GLU A 323 15.25 -20.06 38.62
C GLU A 323 16.47 -19.57 39.41
N PRO A 324 16.48 -18.34 39.89
CA PRO A 324 17.57 -17.88 40.73
C PRO A 324 17.61 -18.75 41.98
N ALA A 325 18.75 -19.38 42.20
CA ALA A 325 19.02 -20.18 43.41
C ALA A 325 18.61 -19.40 44.67
N PRO A 326 17.95 -20.03 45.66
CA PRO A 326 17.54 -19.36 46.86
C PRO A 326 18.77 -18.81 47.60
N SER A 327 18.76 -17.49 47.81
CA SER A 327 19.74 -16.76 48.61
C SER A 327 19.82 -17.37 49.99
N GLN A 328 20.98 -18.02 50.32
CA GLN A 328 21.30 -18.40 51.69
C GLN A 328 21.45 -17.14 52.53
N ALA A 329 20.48 -16.91 53.42
CA ALA A 329 20.60 -15.92 54.47
C ALA A 329 21.76 -16.29 55.45
N PRO A 330 22.59 -15.36 55.91
CA PRO A 330 23.57 -15.65 56.95
C PRO A 330 22.87 -15.95 58.27
N ALA A 331 23.24 -17.08 58.88
CA ALA A 331 22.80 -17.45 60.22
C ALA A 331 23.39 -16.49 61.30
N PRO A 332 22.70 -16.35 62.46
CA PRO A 332 22.96 -15.34 63.50
C PRO A 332 24.33 -15.49 64.19
#